data_760b44b873ae3bad1bf4284046c4ce9a
#
_entry.id   760b44b873ae3bad1bf4284046c4ce9a
#
_cell.length_a   1.000
_cell.length_b   1.000
_cell.length_c   1.000
_cell.angle_alpha   90.00
_cell.angle_beta   90.00
_cell.angle_gamma   90.00
#
_symmetry.space_group_name_H-M   'P 1'
#
loop_
_entity.id
_entity.type
_entity.pdbx_description
1 polymer ?
#
loop_
_entity_poly.entity_id
_entity_poly.type
_entity_poly.pdbx_seq_one_letter_code
_entity_poly.pdbx_strand_id
1 'polypeptide(L)'
;EIVDSVAVDLEFQRSMTKPRHRSLSSLALFGRQCVIGVLLAASFILVSHVGEQSVSAAPVGASAFRGVSPLRVLDTRGSVKPGAGSYNPVVIAGLAGVPSSATAVVLNVTAIDATGEGYVTVFPWGEALPNTSNVNIKSFGQMVPNLVTVRLGAGGQVGLYTSISANLLVDVFGYYSPSGATR
;
A
#
# COMPACT_ATOMS: atom_id res chain seq x y z
N GLU A 1 -32.22 -26.64 -5.57
CA GLU A 1 -30.94 -26.55 -4.77
C GLU A 1 -30.66 -25.18 -4.15
N ILE A 2 -31.62 -24.26 -4.11
CA ILE A 2 -31.45 -22.91 -3.53
C ILE A 2 -32.34 -22.70 -2.28
N VAL A 3 -33.14 -23.69 -1.88
CA VAL A 3 -34.10 -23.53 -0.79
C VAL A 3 -33.58 -24.01 0.57
N ASP A 4 -32.53 -24.80 0.63
CA ASP A 4 -31.99 -25.35 1.88
C ASP A 4 -30.96 -24.43 2.60
N SER A 5 -30.47 -23.40 1.95
CA SER A 5 -29.48 -22.47 2.57
C SER A 5 -30.11 -21.40 3.48
N VAL A 6 -31.42 -21.14 3.35
CA VAL A 6 -32.11 -20.07 4.10
C VAL A 6 -32.66 -20.56 5.44
N ALA A 7 -32.85 -21.87 5.60
CA ALA A 7 -33.41 -22.45 6.82
C ALA A 7 -32.41 -22.56 7.98
N VAL A 8 -31.12 -22.64 7.71
CA VAL A 8 -30.08 -22.82 8.74
C VAL A 8 -29.71 -21.48 9.44
N ASP A 9 -29.91 -20.36 8.76
CA ASP A 9 -29.55 -19.04 9.31
C ASP A 9 -30.60 -18.47 10.29
N LEU A 10 -31.85 -18.96 10.21
CA LEU A 10 -32.93 -18.50 11.07
C LEU A 10 -32.98 -19.21 12.45
N GLU A 11 -32.38 -20.38 12.61
CA GLU A 11 -32.28 -21.04 13.92
C GLU A 11 -31.11 -20.50 14.79
N PHE A 12 -30.05 -20.02 14.18
CA PHE A 12 -28.93 -19.45 14.93
C PHE A 12 -29.26 -18.10 15.58
N GLN A 13 -30.16 -17.32 15.00
CA GLN A 13 -30.57 -16.01 15.56
C GLN A 13 -31.57 -16.13 16.72
N ARG A 14 -32.24 -17.30 16.89
CA ARG A 14 -33.25 -17.51 17.95
C ARG A 14 -32.63 -17.89 19.30
N SER A 15 -31.38 -18.22 19.36
CA SER A 15 -30.68 -18.66 20.58
C SER A 15 -30.14 -17.53 21.46
N MET A 16 -30.11 -16.29 20.96
CA MET A 16 -29.44 -15.17 21.64
C MET A 16 -30.35 -14.17 22.37
N THR A 17 -31.67 -14.44 22.46
CA THR A 17 -32.60 -13.50 23.12
C THR A 17 -33.38 -14.15 24.22
N LYS A 18 -32.74 -14.46 25.36
CA LYS A 18 -33.45 -14.81 26.57
C LYS A 18 -32.92 -14.00 27.78
N PRO A 19 -33.68 -13.00 28.27
CA PRO A 19 -33.27 -12.25 29.45
C PRO A 19 -33.50 -13.12 30.71
N ARG A 20 -32.46 -13.25 31.52
CA ARG A 20 -32.55 -13.82 32.87
C ARG A 20 -32.99 -12.73 33.85
N HIS A 21 -34.23 -12.80 34.28
CA HIS A 21 -34.68 -12.15 35.51
C HIS A 21 -33.93 -12.74 36.72
N ARG A 22 -33.29 -11.91 37.50
CA ARG A 22 -32.95 -12.21 38.89
C ARG A 22 -33.64 -11.22 39.80
N SER A 23 -34.46 -11.81 40.65
CA SER A 23 -35.24 -11.28 41.75
C SER A 23 -34.42 -10.54 42.78
N LEU A 24 -34.95 -9.38 43.19
CA LEU A 24 -34.54 -8.62 44.38
C LEU A 24 -35.37 -9.15 45.58
N SER A 25 -34.68 -9.45 46.64
CA SER A 25 -35.25 -9.48 48.02
C SER A 25 -34.14 -9.12 48.97
N SER A 26 -34.19 -7.94 49.55
CA SER A 26 -34.75 -7.53 50.82
C SER A 26 -33.81 -7.61 52.00
N LEU A 27 -33.82 -6.51 52.75
CA LEU A 27 -33.57 -6.31 54.22
C LEU A 27 -32.11 -6.25 54.64
N ALA A 28 -31.66 -5.35 55.51
CA ALA A 28 -32.22 -4.34 56.42
C ALA A 28 -31.01 -3.55 56.96
N LEU A 29 -31.14 -2.31 57.08
CA LEU A 29 -31.29 -1.49 58.27
C LEU A 29 -30.18 -1.56 59.38
N PHE A 30 -29.78 -0.40 59.80
CA PHE A 30 -29.12 0.02 61.05
C PHE A 30 -27.62 0.30 61.02
N GLY A 31 -27.34 1.56 61.37
CA GLY A 31 -26.19 1.95 62.14
C GLY A 31 -25.49 3.21 61.66
N ARG A 32 -26.08 4.36 61.87
CA ARG A 32 -25.64 5.53 62.66
C ARG A 32 -24.17 5.95 62.61
N GLN A 33 -24.05 7.19 62.20
CA GLN A 33 -23.30 8.31 62.74
C GLN A 33 -21.90 8.61 62.24
N CYS A 34 -21.86 9.79 61.67
CA CYS A 34 -20.89 10.87 61.84
C CYS A 34 -19.40 10.51 61.86
N VAL A 35 -18.73 10.75 60.76
CA VAL A 35 -17.56 11.62 60.77
C VAL A 35 -17.68 12.51 59.52
N ILE A 36 -18.22 13.71 59.76
CA ILE A 36 -18.12 14.83 58.82
C ILE A 36 -16.70 15.37 58.96
N GLY A 37 -16.05 15.54 57.89
CA GLY A 37 -14.93 16.45 57.89
C GLY A 37 -13.73 15.94 57.12
N VAL A 38 -13.38 16.68 56.09
CA VAL A 38 -12.01 16.81 55.55
C VAL A 38 -11.49 15.64 54.71
N LEU A 39 -12.23 15.26 53.64
CA LEU A 39 -11.65 14.52 52.53
C LEU A 39 -12.30 14.88 51.17
N LEU A 40 -12.73 16.13 51.01
CA LEU A 40 -13.32 16.62 49.75
C LEU A 40 -12.39 17.54 48.97
N ALA A 41 -11.11 17.42 49.12
CA ALA A 41 -10.15 18.26 48.38
C ALA A 41 -9.07 17.50 47.61
N ALA A 42 -9.18 16.16 47.48
CA ALA A 42 -8.14 15.40 46.79
C ALA A 42 -8.63 14.59 45.55
N SER A 43 -9.88 14.82 45.11
CA SER A 43 -10.47 14.01 44.05
C SER A 43 -10.71 14.74 42.73
N PHE A 44 -10.08 15.85 42.47
CA PHE A 44 -10.34 16.58 41.21
C PHE A 44 -9.08 17.09 40.53
N ILE A 45 -8.02 16.30 40.46
CA ILE A 45 -6.96 16.51 39.46
C ILE A 45 -6.51 15.14 38.96
N LEU A 46 -7.44 14.37 38.41
CA LEU A 46 -7.11 13.43 37.33
C LEU A 46 -7.37 14.17 36.04
N VAL A 47 -6.61 15.22 35.80
CA VAL A 47 -6.42 15.72 34.44
C VAL A 47 -5.81 14.56 33.68
N SER A 48 -6.64 13.92 32.90
CA SER A 48 -6.20 13.02 31.83
C SER A 48 -5.13 13.77 31.05
N HIS A 49 -3.88 13.49 31.34
CA HIS A 49 -2.82 13.76 30.41
C HIS A 49 -3.13 12.80 29.23
N VAL A 50 -3.96 13.27 28.30
CA VAL A 50 -3.89 12.77 26.94
C VAL A 50 -2.46 13.09 26.56
N GLY A 51 -1.60 12.08 26.69
CA GLY A 51 -0.23 12.19 26.26
C GLY A 51 -0.30 12.65 24.81
N GLU A 52 0.18 13.86 24.55
CA GLU A 52 0.51 14.27 23.21
C GLU A 52 1.49 13.20 22.71
N GLN A 53 0.96 12.28 21.93
CA GLN A 53 1.78 11.36 21.16
C GLN A 53 2.58 12.26 20.22
N SER A 54 3.76 12.65 20.67
CA SER A 54 4.72 13.29 19.79
C SER A 54 4.90 12.31 18.63
N VAL A 55 4.40 12.70 17.47
CA VAL A 55 4.66 11.99 16.23
C VAL A 55 6.17 11.97 16.09
N SER A 56 6.76 10.83 16.44
CA SER A 56 8.20 10.65 16.33
C SER A 56 8.59 10.95 14.90
N ALA A 57 9.54 11.83 14.72
CA ALA A 57 10.12 12.07 13.40
C ALA A 57 10.49 10.72 12.79
N ALA A 58 10.18 10.54 11.50
CA ALA A 58 10.51 9.31 10.80
C ALA A 58 11.96 8.92 11.07
N PRO A 59 12.25 7.64 11.31
CA PRO A 59 13.61 7.19 11.62
C PRO A 59 14.59 7.67 10.55
N VAL A 60 15.80 8.02 10.99
CA VAL A 60 16.88 8.42 10.08
C VAL A 60 17.06 7.32 9.02
N GLY A 61 16.99 7.70 7.73
CA GLY A 61 16.99 6.76 6.61
C GLY A 61 15.62 6.34 6.11
N ALA A 62 14.53 6.77 6.75
CA ALA A 62 13.18 6.55 6.20
C ALA A 62 13.01 7.30 4.88
N SER A 63 12.33 6.68 3.92
CA SER A 63 11.94 7.30 2.67
C SER A 63 10.45 7.64 2.70
N ALA A 64 10.10 8.85 2.26
CA ALA A 64 8.72 9.29 2.13
C ALA A 64 8.24 9.15 0.69
N PHE A 65 7.01 8.67 0.51
CA PHE A 65 6.35 8.66 -0.79
C PHE A 65 5.87 10.07 -1.16
N ARG A 66 6.06 10.43 -2.43
CA ARG A 66 5.54 11.66 -3.03
C ARG A 66 4.87 11.34 -4.36
N GLY A 67 3.57 11.61 -4.45
CA GLY A 67 2.83 11.51 -5.70
C GLY A 67 3.23 12.62 -6.67
N VAL A 68 3.23 12.32 -7.96
CA VAL A 68 3.36 13.30 -9.05
C VAL A 68 2.17 13.17 -9.99
N SER A 69 1.89 14.22 -10.77
CA SER A 69 0.92 14.08 -11.88
C SER A 69 1.44 13.03 -12.84
N PRO A 70 0.61 12.04 -13.23
CA PRO A 70 1.05 10.95 -14.10
C PRO A 70 1.66 11.49 -15.39
N LEU A 71 2.87 11.02 -15.71
CA LEU A 71 3.58 11.41 -16.93
C LEU A 71 4.24 10.19 -17.59
N ARG A 72 4.04 10.05 -18.90
CA ARG A 72 4.66 8.99 -19.69
C ARG A 72 6.13 9.27 -19.94
N VAL A 73 6.98 8.31 -19.57
CA VAL A 73 8.43 8.37 -19.75
C VAL A 73 8.96 7.38 -20.79
N LEU A 74 8.16 6.38 -21.16
CA LEU A 74 8.44 5.46 -22.26
C LEU A 74 7.16 5.13 -23.01
N ASP A 75 7.26 5.16 -24.35
CA ASP A 75 6.26 4.62 -25.27
C ASP A 75 6.96 4.08 -26.51
N THR A 76 6.98 2.76 -26.67
CA THR A 76 7.69 2.13 -27.80
C THR A 76 6.82 1.93 -29.04
N ARG A 77 5.53 2.30 -29.00
CA ARG A 77 4.61 2.09 -30.14
C ARG A 77 4.97 2.88 -31.37
N GLY A 78 5.65 4.02 -31.21
CA GLY A 78 6.13 4.86 -32.30
C GLY A 78 7.60 4.60 -32.69
N SER A 79 8.21 3.53 -32.17
CA SER A 79 9.62 3.21 -32.38
C SER A 79 9.80 1.70 -32.64
N VAL A 80 11.02 1.20 -32.47
CA VAL A 80 11.29 -0.23 -32.58
C VAL A 80 10.68 -0.97 -31.39
N LYS A 81 9.76 -1.92 -31.69
CA LYS A 81 9.19 -2.80 -30.68
C LYS A 81 10.28 -3.63 -29.99
N PRO A 82 10.38 -3.61 -28.66
CA PRO A 82 11.29 -4.48 -27.93
C PRO A 82 11.13 -5.95 -28.32
N GLY A 83 12.23 -6.60 -28.64
CA GLY A 83 12.25 -8.02 -28.98
C GLY A 83 12.24 -8.92 -27.74
N ALA A 84 11.96 -10.20 -27.92
CA ALA A 84 12.08 -11.20 -26.86
C ALA A 84 13.52 -11.23 -26.29
N GLY A 85 13.65 -11.29 -24.96
CA GLY A 85 14.93 -11.30 -24.26
C GLY A 85 15.61 -9.93 -24.21
N SER A 86 14.95 -8.85 -24.61
CA SER A 86 15.58 -7.52 -24.61
C SER A 86 15.53 -6.84 -23.22
N TYR A 87 16.54 -6.00 -23.00
CA TYR A 87 16.70 -5.15 -21.84
C TYR A 87 16.52 -3.69 -22.26
N ASN A 88 15.59 -2.99 -21.67
CA ASN A 88 15.20 -1.63 -22.02
C ASN A 88 15.40 -0.70 -20.83
N PRO A 89 16.52 0.04 -20.75
CA PRO A 89 16.75 1.02 -19.69
C PRO A 89 15.87 2.25 -19.89
N VAL A 90 15.31 2.76 -18.80
CA VAL A 90 14.49 3.97 -18.77
C VAL A 90 15.03 4.91 -17.71
N VAL A 91 15.43 6.10 -18.12
CA VAL A 91 15.82 7.17 -17.21
C VAL A 91 14.58 7.73 -16.52
N ILE A 92 14.60 7.82 -15.19
CA ILE A 92 13.48 8.33 -14.39
C ILE A 92 13.93 9.54 -13.54
N ALA A 93 15.07 9.41 -12.83
CA ALA A 93 15.56 10.48 -11.97
C ALA A 93 15.89 11.73 -12.78
N GLY A 94 15.42 12.89 -12.31
CA GLY A 94 15.55 14.17 -13.01
C GLY A 94 14.46 14.43 -14.04
N LEU A 95 13.56 13.47 -14.28
CA LEU A 95 12.45 13.58 -15.24
C LEU A 95 11.08 13.46 -14.52
N ALA A 96 10.03 13.89 -15.17
CA ALA A 96 8.64 13.69 -14.71
C ALA A 96 8.36 14.15 -13.28
N GLY A 97 9.07 15.17 -12.78
CA GLY A 97 8.96 15.66 -11.40
C GLY A 97 9.63 14.76 -10.36
N VAL A 98 10.37 13.74 -10.77
CA VAL A 98 11.18 12.87 -9.90
C VAL A 98 12.56 13.50 -9.71
N PRO A 99 12.96 13.90 -8.48
CA PRO A 99 14.26 14.49 -8.24
C PRO A 99 15.40 13.46 -8.39
N SER A 100 16.61 13.93 -8.64
CA SER A 100 17.81 13.07 -8.71
C SER A 100 18.12 12.33 -7.40
N SER A 101 17.59 12.83 -6.28
CA SER A 101 17.71 12.22 -4.95
C SER A 101 16.69 11.10 -4.68
N ALA A 102 15.79 10.82 -5.61
CA ALA A 102 14.82 9.72 -5.46
C ALA A 102 15.55 8.37 -5.35
N THR A 103 15.05 7.52 -4.46
CA THR A 103 15.60 6.19 -4.21
C THR A 103 14.78 5.07 -4.86
N ALA A 104 13.47 5.30 -5.05
CA ALA A 104 12.56 4.37 -5.69
C ALA A 104 11.42 5.14 -6.37
N VAL A 105 10.73 4.46 -7.29
CA VAL A 105 9.62 5.03 -8.05
C VAL A 105 8.42 4.11 -8.07
N VAL A 106 7.25 4.70 -8.28
CA VAL A 106 5.99 4.02 -8.54
C VAL A 106 5.62 4.26 -10.00
N LEU A 107 5.54 3.19 -10.75
CA LEU A 107 5.33 3.17 -12.20
C LEU A 107 4.08 2.37 -12.54
N ASN A 108 3.30 2.84 -13.49
CA ASN A 108 2.38 1.97 -14.23
C ASN A 108 3.10 1.47 -15.48
N VAL A 109 3.36 0.18 -15.55
CA VAL A 109 4.01 -0.46 -16.68
C VAL A 109 2.98 -1.24 -17.45
N THR A 110 2.85 -0.95 -18.76
CA THR A 110 1.91 -1.65 -19.64
C THR A 110 2.66 -2.35 -20.75
N ALA A 111 2.44 -3.65 -20.89
CA ALA A 111 2.81 -4.40 -22.09
C ALA A 111 1.62 -4.46 -23.04
N ILE A 112 1.86 -4.22 -24.32
CA ILE A 112 0.81 -4.22 -25.36
C ILE A 112 1.34 -4.81 -26.66
N ASP A 113 0.46 -5.34 -27.50
CA ASP A 113 0.79 -5.96 -28.79
C ASP A 113 1.83 -7.09 -28.68
N ALA A 114 1.75 -7.85 -27.61
CA ALA A 114 2.64 -8.98 -27.37
C ALA A 114 2.48 -10.06 -28.44
N THR A 115 3.59 -10.70 -28.82
CA THR A 115 3.59 -11.76 -29.87
C THR A 115 3.18 -13.12 -29.31
N GLY A 116 2.84 -13.23 -28.03
CA GLY A 116 2.41 -14.47 -27.39
C GLY A 116 2.40 -14.38 -25.88
N GLU A 117 2.46 -15.51 -25.20
CA GLU A 117 2.58 -15.61 -23.76
C GLU A 117 4.01 -15.25 -23.29
N GLY A 118 4.11 -14.49 -22.19
CA GLY A 118 5.38 -14.07 -21.65
C GLY A 118 5.22 -13.11 -20.48
N TYR A 119 6.28 -12.41 -20.15
CA TYR A 119 6.29 -11.49 -19.00
C TYR A 119 7.26 -10.33 -19.19
N VAL A 120 7.05 -9.30 -18.39
CA VAL A 120 7.99 -8.19 -18.22
C VAL A 120 8.45 -8.17 -16.76
N THR A 121 9.76 -8.00 -16.55
CA THR A 121 10.38 -7.76 -15.25
C THR A 121 10.90 -6.34 -15.19
N VAL A 122 10.55 -5.63 -14.13
CA VAL A 122 11.05 -4.29 -13.83
C VAL A 122 12.03 -4.38 -12.68
N PHE A 123 13.24 -3.82 -12.85
CA PHE A 123 14.31 -3.97 -11.87
C PHE A 123 15.24 -2.75 -11.88
N PRO A 124 16.06 -2.52 -10.84
CA PRO A 124 17.04 -1.43 -10.82
C PRO A 124 18.08 -1.64 -11.92
N TRP A 125 18.25 -0.64 -12.81
CA TRP A 125 19.22 -0.77 -13.89
C TRP A 125 20.65 -0.93 -13.37
N GLY A 126 21.42 -1.82 -13.98
CA GLY A 126 22.79 -2.17 -13.56
C GLY A 126 22.86 -3.28 -12.51
N GLU A 127 21.75 -3.76 -11.99
CA GLU A 127 21.70 -4.96 -11.15
C GLU A 127 21.41 -6.22 -12.00
N ALA A 128 21.65 -7.39 -11.43
CA ALA A 128 21.31 -8.65 -12.09
C ALA A 128 19.79 -8.77 -12.26
N LEU A 129 19.36 -9.37 -13.38
CA LEU A 129 17.94 -9.64 -13.62
C LEU A 129 17.39 -10.58 -12.53
N PRO A 130 16.40 -10.14 -11.73
CA PRO A 130 15.83 -10.98 -10.70
C PRO A 130 14.91 -12.06 -11.30
N ASN A 131 14.76 -13.19 -10.62
CA ASN A 131 13.82 -14.24 -11.00
C ASN A 131 12.39 -13.91 -10.55
N THR A 132 11.84 -12.81 -11.09
CA THR A 132 10.50 -12.30 -10.78
C THR A 132 9.85 -11.77 -12.04
N SER A 133 8.52 -11.61 -12.03
CA SER A 133 7.79 -10.94 -13.08
C SER A 133 6.86 -9.88 -12.50
N ASN A 134 6.71 -8.76 -13.21
CA ASN A 134 5.80 -7.68 -12.81
C ASN A 134 4.56 -7.64 -13.70
N VAL A 135 4.69 -7.90 -15.00
CA VAL A 135 3.57 -7.93 -15.95
C VAL A 135 3.54 -9.30 -16.59
N ASN A 136 2.44 -10.04 -16.47
CA ASN A 136 2.30 -11.38 -17.02
C ASN A 136 1.29 -11.36 -18.16
N ILE A 137 1.74 -11.74 -19.35
CA ILE A 137 0.98 -11.73 -20.60
C ILE A 137 0.54 -13.17 -20.88
N LYS A 138 -0.75 -13.38 -21.15
CA LYS A 138 -1.33 -14.71 -21.34
C LYS A 138 -1.64 -15.05 -22.79
N SER A 139 -1.65 -14.07 -23.68
CA SER A 139 -2.02 -14.29 -25.08
C SER A 139 -1.47 -13.23 -26.02
N PHE A 140 -1.45 -13.59 -27.30
CA PHE A 140 -1.14 -12.69 -28.41
C PHE A 140 -2.02 -11.43 -28.37
N GLY A 141 -1.41 -10.25 -28.60
CA GLY A 141 -2.10 -8.98 -28.70
C GLY A 141 -2.65 -8.42 -27.37
N GLN A 142 -2.50 -9.14 -26.26
CA GLN A 142 -3.01 -8.73 -24.96
C GLN A 142 -2.37 -7.41 -24.52
N MET A 143 -3.18 -6.54 -23.88
CA MET A 143 -2.72 -5.36 -23.14
C MET A 143 -2.82 -5.67 -21.64
N VAL A 144 -1.70 -5.54 -20.93
CA VAL A 144 -1.62 -5.82 -19.49
C VAL A 144 -0.90 -4.67 -18.77
N PRO A 145 -1.61 -3.82 -18.04
CA PRO A 145 -1.01 -2.85 -17.14
C PRO A 145 -0.73 -3.47 -15.77
N ASN A 146 0.29 -2.99 -15.08
CA ASN A 146 0.50 -3.24 -13.65
C ASN A 146 1.22 -2.08 -12.97
N LEU A 147 0.84 -1.81 -11.72
CA LEU A 147 1.52 -0.85 -10.87
C LEU A 147 2.73 -1.52 -10.22
N VAL A 148 3.90 -0.91 -10.38
CA VAL A 148 5.18 -1.45 -9.90
C VAL A 148 5.88 -0.41 -9.04
N THR A 149 6.33 -0.82 -7.85
CA THR A 149 7.29 -0.04 -7.06
C THR A 149 8.66 -0.68 -7.19
N VAL A 150 9.65 0.10 -7.61
CA VAL A 150 11.01 -0.40 -7.85
C VAL A 150 12.05 0.63 -7.42
N ARG A 151 13.19 0.17 -6.87
CA ARG A 151 14.34 1.05 -6.60
C ARG A 151 14.92 1.59 -7.90
N LEU A 152 15.46 2.79 -7.85
CA LEU A 152 16.28 3.31 -8.94
C LEU A 152 17.67 2.67 -8.89
N GLY A 153 18.15 2.27 -10.04
CA GLY A 153 19.49 1.72 -10.23
C GLY A 153 20.49 2.75 -10.73
N ALA A 154 21.52 2.27 -11.40
CA ALA A 154 22.60 3.10 -11.92
C ALA A 154 22.05 4.23 -12.81
N GLY A 155 22.55 5.46 -12.58
CA GLY A 155 22.13 6.65 -13.33
C GLY A 155 20.67 7.06 -13.13
N GLY A 156 20.01 6.61 -12.02
CA GLY A 156 18.60 6.94 -11.76
C GLY A 156 17.65 6.26 -12.73
N GLN A 157 17.98 5.05 -13.18
CA GLN A 157 17.25 4.30 -14.19
C GLN A 157 16.60 3.06 -13.62
N VAL A 158 15.57 2.58 -14.32
CA VAL A 158 15.00 1.23 -14.18
C VAL A 158 15.22 0.45 -15.45
N GLY A 159 15.40 -0.86 -15.35
CA GLY A 159 15.43 -1.78 -16.47
C GLY A 159 14.09 -2.47 -16.67
N LEU A 160 13.65 -2.59 -17.91
CA LEU A 160 12.52 -3.46 -18.28
C LEU A 160 13.06 -4.61 -19.13
N TYR A 161 13.08 -5.81 -18.57
CA TYR A 161 13.31 -7.02 -19.34
C TYR A 161 11.98 -7.54 -19.87
N THR A 162 11.92 -7.90 -21.13
CA THR A 162 10.75 -8.58 -21.71
C THR A 162 11.12 -9.96 -22.27
N SER A 163 10.42 -11.00 -21.82
CA SER A 163 10.65 -12.38 -22.27
C SER A 163 10.06 -12.66 -23.66
N ILE A 164 9.16 -11.77 -24.13
CA ILE A 164 8.43 -11.86 -25.40
C ILE A 164 8.48 -10.52 -26.10
N SER A 165 8.38 -10.48 -27.42
CA SER A 165 8.27 -9.20 -28.14
C SER A 165 6.95 -8.52 -27.81
N ALA A 166 7.03 -7.30 -27.26
CA ALA A 166 5.86 -6.48 -26.90
C ALA A 166 6.23 -5.00 -26.92
N ASN A 167 5.25 -4.14 -27.18
CA ASN A 167 5.41 -2.72 -26.92
C ASN A 167 5.29 -2.44 -25.42
N LEU A 168 6.10 -1.51 -24.94
CA LEU A 168 6.17 -1.12 -23.53
C LEU A 168 5.79 0.34 -23.37
N LEU A 169 4.92 0.61 -22.38
CA LEU A 169 4.59 1.95 -21.94
C LEU A 169 4.92 2.05 -20.44
N VAL A 170 5.52 3.17 -20.06
CA VAL A 170 5.84 3.44 -18.65
C VAL A 170 5.36 4.84 -18.29
N ASP A 171 4.49 4.90 -17.29
CA ASP A 171 3.97 6.14 -16.72
C ASP A 171 4.44 6.26 -15.27
N VAL A 172 4.99 7.41 -14.86
CA VAL A 172 5.41 7.69 -13.49
C VAL A 172 4.20 8.22 -12.70
N PHE A 173 3.97 7.68 -11.49
CA PHE A 173 2.90 8.09 -10.57
C PHE A 173 3.44 8.70 -9.28
N GLY A 174 4.68 8.42 -8.94
CA GLY A 174 5.31 8.95 -7.73
C GLY A 174 6.69 8.37 -7.50
N TYR A 175 7.31 8.82 -6.43
CA TYR A 175 8.65 8.40 -6.06
C TYR A 175 8.81 8.36 -4.54
N TYR A 176 9.86 7.70 -4.10
CA TYR A 176 10.33 7.73 -2.72
C TYR A 176 11.65 8.51 -2.66
N SER A 177 11.78 9.37 -1.66
CA SER A 177 13.02 10.10 -1.38
C SER A 177 13.32 10.03 0.12
N PRO A 178 14.59 10.19 0.54
CA PRO A 178 14.93 10.27 1.95
C PRO A 178 14.09 11.33 2.67
N SER A 179 13.65 11.05 3.89
CA SER A 179 12.94 12.02 4.72
C SER A 179 13.84 13.21 5.00
N GLY A 180 13.35 14.41 4.68
CA GLY A 180 14.15 15.65 4.81
C GLY A 180 14.83 16.12 3.52
N ALA A 181 14.79 15.38 2.43
CA ALA A 181 15.21 15.91 1.13
C ALA A 181 14.22 16.99 0.67
N THR A 182 14.69 18.23 0.53
CA THR A 182 13.94 19.34 -0.09
C THR A 182 13.77 19.08 -1.59
N ARG A 183 12.70 19.61 -2.15
CA ARG A 183 12.46 19.61 -3.60
C ARG A 183 13.46 20.48 -4.32
#